data_d3bc6c3216d29a7c3720e04bc3709ff3
#
_entry.id   d3bc6c3216d29a7c3720e04bc3709ff3
#
_cell.length_a   1.000
_cell.length_b   1.000
_cell.length_c   1.000
_cell.angle_alpha   90.00
_cell.angle_beta   90.00
_cell.angle_gamma   90.00
#
_symmetry.space_group_name_H-M   'P 1'
#
loop_
_entity.id
_entity.type
_entity.pdbx_description
1 polymer ?
#
loop_
_entity_poly.entity_id
_entity_poly.type
_entity_poly.pdbx_seq_one_letter_code
_entity_poly.pdbx_strand_id
1 'polypeptide(L)'
;MEIVDAHVHLSSEEFIEDFGDVVLRGKTAGVTRVVNVTTTKAELLRSFAYAEAYPDWMFYHVAGTPPQDAQDDIEEDFQEFCRAAEDGKLAAIGEVGLDYLFAVQASEQERQKEVLCRYLQLALQHELPLVVHCRGAFEDFFHILDHVYRVDQRAKPGMLHCFTGTYEEATELLARDWYISISGIVTFKNAKSLQDLVEKIPLERLLVETDAPYLAPTPLRGKRNEPANIVHTLARIAEIKGISVYELQDAVSTNVQRWLR
;
A
#
# COMPACT_ATOMS: atom_id res chain seq x y z
N MET A 1 -8.10 -18.86 -9.82
CA MET A 1 -7.05 -18.49 -8.89
C MET A 1 -7.32 -17.08 -8.44
N GLU A 2 -7.04 -16.74 -7.20
CA GLU A 2 -7.44 -15.47 -6.62
C GLU A 2 -6.26 -14.50 -6.64
N ILE A 3 -6.43 -13.38 -7.33
CA ILE A 3 -5.46 -12.28 -7.30
C ILE A 3 -5.87 -11.33 -6.17
N VAL A 4 -4.89 -10.89 -5.39
CA VAL A 4 -5.04 -9.80 -4.44
C VAL A 4 -4.24 -8.59 -4.91
N ASP A 5 -4.89 -7.43 -4.92
CA ASP A 5 -4.22 -6.13 -5.11
C ASP A 5 -3.84 -5.58 -3.73
N ALA A 6 -2.54 -5.49 -3.44
CA ALA A 6 -2.06 -5.18 -2.11
C ALA A 6 -2.14 -3.68 -1.73
N HIS A 7 -2.41 -2.79 -2.70
CA HIS A 7 -2.62 -1.36 -2.45
C HIS A 7 -3.36 -0.72 -3.63
N VAL A 8 -4.53 -0.14 -3.36
CA VAL A 8 -5.37 0.53 -4.35
C VAL A 8 -6.26 1.57 -3.70
N HIS A 9 -6.55 2.69 -4.40
CA HIS A 9 -7.43 3.77 -3.94
C HIS A 9 -8.79 3.72 -4.65
N LEU A 10 -9.53 2.63 -4.49
CA LEU A 10 -10.82 2.43 -5.18
C LEU A 10 -11.93 3.40 -4.74
N SER A 11 -11.74 4.03 -3.60
CA SER A 11 -12.70 4.99 -3.06
C SER A 11 -12.42 6.43 -3.49
N SER A 12 -11.41 6.66 -4.33
CA SER A 12 -11.10 7.98 -4.89
C SER A 12 -12.18 8.43 -5.88
N GLU A 13 -12.22 9.72 -6.15
CA GLU A 13 -13.25 10.33 -7.01
C GLU A 13 -13.20 9.81 -8.44
N GLU A 14 -12.01 9.41 -8.91
CA GLU A 14 -11.77 8.91 -10.25
C GLU A 14 -12.56 7.65 -10.60
N PHE A 15 -13.05 6.92 -9.60
CA PHE A 15 -13.80 5.69 -9.81
C PHE A 15 -15.30 5.80 -9.57
N ILE A 16 -15.80 6.92 -9.05
CA ILE A 16 -17.21 7.04 -8.63
C ILE A 16 -18.18 6.74 -9.79
N GLU A 17 -17.90 7.30 -10.97
CA GLU A 17 -18.82 7.23 -12.12
C GLU A 17 -18.94 5.82 -12.72
N ASP A 18 -17.84 5.03 -12.72
CA ASP A 18 -17.79 3.73 -13.39
C ASP A 18 -17.36 2.57 -12.47
N PHE A 19 -17.52 2.73 -11.15
CA PHE A 19 -17.05 1.77 -10.16
C PHE A 19 -17.53 0.33 -10.43
N GLY A 20 -18.80 0.17 -10.81
CA GLY A 20 -19.36 -1.15 -11.16
C GLY A 20 -18.65 -1.82 -12.33
N ASP A 21 -18.25 -1.04 -13.34
CA ASP A 21 -17.50 -1.53 -14.49
C ASP A 21 -16.05 -1.88 -14.10
N VAL A 22 -15.43 -1.10 -13.20
CA VAL A 22 -14.11 -1.39 -12.64
C VAL A 22 -14.12 -2.71 -11.89
N VAL A 23 -15.13 -2.94 -11.04
CA VAL A 23 -15.30 -4.22 -10.33
C VAL A 23 -15.46 -5.38 -11.32
N LEU A 24 -16.28 -5.22 -12.35
CA LEU A 24 -16.50 -6.25 -13.36
C LEU A 24 -15.20 -6.61 -14.11
N ARG A 25 -14.44 -5.59 -14.52
CA ARG A 25 -13.13 -5.80 -15.19
C ARG A 25 -12.13 -6.46 -14.24
N GLY A 26 -12.06 -6.02 -12.96
CA GLY A 26 -11.21 -6.61 -11.94
C GLY A 26 -11.52 -8.10 -11.72
N LYS A 27 -12.79 -8.44 -11.51
CA LYS A 27 -13.24 -9.84 -11.38
C LYS A 27 -12.91 -10.67 -12.62
N THR A 28 -13.11 -10.12 -13.81
CA THR A 28 -12.79 -10.80 -15.08
C THR A 28 -11.29 -11.08 -15.19
N ALA A 29 -10.43 -10.20 -14.68
CA ALA A 29 -8.99 -10.38 -14.60
C ALA A 29 -8.55 -11.35 -13.49
N GLY A 30 -9.49 -11.78 -12.62
CA GLY A 30 -9.22 -12.71 -11.51
C GLY A 30 -8.92 -12.03 -10.17
N VAL A 31 -9.08 -10.71 -10.06
CA VAL A 31 -8.94 -9.98 -8.78
C VAL A 31 -10.16 -10.26 -7.92
N THR A 32 -9.94 -10.85 -6.76
CA THR A 32 -11.00 -11.21 -5.79
C THR A 32 -10.86 -10.49 -4.45
N ARG A 33 -9.68 -9.92 -4.19
CA ARG A 33 -9.36 -9.23 -2.95
C ARG A 33 -8.58 -7.96 -3.23
N VAL A 34 -8.88 -6.91 -2.47
CA VAL A 34 -8.20 -5.63 -2.57
C VAL A 34 -7.89 -5.07 -1.19
N VAL A 35 -6.71 -4.53 -1.02
CA VAL A 35 -6.37 -3.69 0.13
C VAL A 35 -6.70 -2.25 -0.29
N ASN A 36 -7.90 -1.81 0.09
CA ASN A 36 -8.42 -0.50 -0.30
C ASN A 36 -7.98 0.57 0.68
N VAL A 37 -7.10 1.43 0.22
CA VAL A 37 -6.51 2.53 0.99
C VAL A 37 -7.36 3.78 0.84
N THR A 38 -7.66 4.42 1.95
CA THR A 38 -8.50 5.61 2.03
C THR A 38 -7.78 6.71 2.81
N THR A 39 -7.81 7.91 2.29
CA THR A 39 -7.06 9.06 2.82
C THR A 39 -7.95 10.11 3.47
N THR A 40 -9.26 10.00 3.26
CA THR A 40 -10.27 10.86 3.87
C THR A 40 -11.42 10.05 4.47
N LYS A 41 -12.14 10.65 5.40
CA LYS A 41 -13.39 10.10 5.96
C LYS A 41 -14.41 9.74 4.87
N ALA A 42 -14.56 10.62 3.87
CA ALA A 42 -15.50 10.39 2.77
C ALA A 42 -15.13 9.13 1.97
N GLU A 43 -13.86 8.91 1.69
CA GLU A 43 -13.37 7.70 1.03
C GLU A 43 -13.57 6.45 1.88
N LEU A 44 -13.31 6.53 3.20
CA LEU A 44 -13.51 5.41 4.10
C LEU A 44 -14.97 4.96 4.15
N LEU A 45 -15.90 5.91 4.28
CA LEU A 45 -17.33 5.60 4.28
C LEU A 45 -17.78 5.03 2.94
N ARG A 46 -17.23 5.53 1.83
CA ARG A 46 -17.47 4.98 0.48
C ARG A 46 -16.91 3.57 0.35
N SER A 47 -15.74 3.29 0.92
CA SER A 47 -15.14 1.95 0.95
C SER A 47 -16.04 0.93 1.64
N PHE A 48 -16.63 1.30 2.77
CA PHE A 48 -17.60 0.44 3.47
C PHE A 48 -18.86 0.18 2.62
N ALA A 49 -19.41 1.23 1.99
CA ALA A 49 -20.58 1.09 1.12
C ALA A 49 -20.28 0.20 -0.11
N TYR A 50 -19.07 0.30 -0.67
CA TYR A 50 -18.66 -0.57 -1.77
C TYR A 50 -18.52 -2.03 -1.35
N ALA A 51 -17.97 -2.31 -0.17
CA ALA A 51 -17.87 -3.66 0.36
C ALA A 51 -19.26 -4.30 0.57
N GLU A 52 -20.24 -3.53 1.05
CA GLU A 52 -21.64 -3.99 1.17
C GLU A 52 -22.30 -4.25 -0.19
N ALA A 53 -22.06 -3.38 -1.18
CA ALA A 53 -22.65 -3.49 -2.51
C ALA A 53 -22.05 -4.64 -3.35
N TYR A 54 -20.79 -5.02 -3.06
CA TYR A 54 -20.05 -6.04 -3.83
C TYR A 54 -19.48 -7.12 -2.90
N PRO A 55 -20.30 -7.91 -2.20
CA PRO A 55 -19.85 -8.86 -1.17
C PRO A 55 -18.98 -10.00 -1.71
N ASP A 56 -19.01 -10.26 -3.01
CA ASP A 56 -18.15 -11.24 -3.69
C ASP A 56 -16.72 -10.70 -3.97
N TRP A 57 -16.46 -9.43 -3.65
CA TRP A 57 -15.14 -8.81 -3.73
C TRP A 57 -14.68 -8.43 -2.34
N MET A 58 -13.64 -9.10 -1.85
CA MET A 58 -13.19 -8.87 -0.48
C MET A 58 -12.38 -7.59 -0.35
N PHE A 59 -12.86 -6.67 0.49
CA PHE A 59 -12.16 -5.44 0.84
C PHE A 59 -11.43 -5.61 2.17
N TYR A 60 -10.14 -5.30 2.18
CA TYR A 60 -9.38 -4.98 3.40
C TYR A 60 -9.31 -3.46 3.49
N HIS A 61 -10.01 -2.87 4.46
CA HIS A 61 -10.07 -1.42 4.62
C HIS A 61 -8.81 -0.92 5.34
N VAL A 62 -8.18 0.08 4.76
CA VAL A 62 -6.99 0.75 5.31
C VAL A 62 -7.26 2.24 5.32
N ALA A 63 -6.88 2.95 6.39
CA ALA A 63 -7.12 4.37 6.51
C ALA A 63 -5.93 5.09 7.17
N GLY A 64 -5.55 6.24 6.61
CA GLY A 64 -4.45 7.06 7.09
C GLY A 64 -4.32 8.36 6.30
N THR A 65 -3.42 9.23 6.74
CA THR A 65 -3.08 10.47 6.04
C THR A 65 -1.73 10.31 5.36
N PRO A 66 -1.67 10.34 4.02
CA PRO A 66 -0.41 10.24 3.29
C PRO A 66 0.46 11.49 3.53
N PRO A 67 1.79 11.39 3.36
CA PRO A 67 2.69 12.51 3.64
C PRO A 67 2.41 13.76 2.83
N GLN A 68 1.80 13.66 1.65
CA GLN A 68 1.42 14.79 0.80
C GLN A 68 0.36 15.68 1.47
N ASP A 69 -0.53 15.09 2.27
CA ASP A 69 -1.64 15.78 2.93
C ASP A 69 -1.32 16.15 4.40
N ALA A 70 -0.09 15.90 4.85
CA ALA A 70 0.31 16.15 6.25
C ALA A 70 0.20 17.63 6.69
N GLN A 71 0.19 18.57 5.74
CA GLN A 71 0.05 20.01 6.01
C GLN A 71 -1.41 20.46 6.18
N ASP A 72 -2.36 19.63 5.78
CA ASP A 72 -3.78 19.95 5.82
C ASP A 72 -4.37 19.78 7.23
N ASP A 73 -5.62 20.22 7.41
CA ASP A 73 -6.38 19.93 8.62
C ASP A 73 -6.94 18.50 8.56
N ILE A 74 -6.21 17.58 9.15
CA ILE A 74 -6.51 16.15 9.15
C ILE A 74 -7.37 15.68 10.32
N GLU A 75 -7.82 16.57 11.20
CA GLU A 75 -8.38 16.16 12.50
C GLU A 75 -9.70 15.39 12.34
N GLU A 76 -10.60 15.83 11.47
CA GLU A 76 -11.87 15.14 11.26
C GLU A 76 -11.66 13.74 10.69
N ASP A 77 -10.76 13.58 9.71
CA ASP A 77 -10.41 12.30 9.11
C ASP A 77 -9.76 11.38 10.14
N PHE A 78 -8.79 11.88 10.90
CA PHE A 78 -8.12 11.12 11.95
C PHE A 78 -9.10 10.59 13.00
N GLN A 79 -10.07 11.40 13.46
CA GLN A 79 -11.10 10.97 14.41
C GLN A 79 -11.99 9.85 13.84
N GLU A 80 -12.32 9.90 12.56
CA GLU A 80 -13.07 8.83 11.91
C GLU A 80 -12.24 7.55 11.80
N PHE A 81 -10.95 7.66 11.46
CA PHE A 81 -10.05 6.51 11.39
C PHE A 81 -9.84 5.86 12.76
N CYS A 82 -9.76 6.66 13.84
CA CYS A 82 -9.74 6.13 15.21
C CYS A 82 -11.00 5.32 15.51
N ARG A 83 -12.19 5.86 15.21
CA ARG A 83 -13.46 5.14 15.41
C ARG A 83 -13.51 3.84 14.62
N ALA A 84 -13.07 3.87 13.36
CA ALA A 84 -13.06 2.67 12.52
C ALA A 84 -12.07 1.61 13.05
N ALA A 85 -10.93 2.01 13.61
CA ALA A 85 -9.98 1.11 14.27
C ALA A 85 -10.57 0.52 15.56
N GLU A 86 -11.21 1.34 16.42
CA GLU A 86 -11.91 0.89 17.63
C GLU A 86 -13.02 -0.11 17.34
N ASP A 87 -13.77 0.11 16.25
CA ASP A 87 -14.84 -0.78 15.78
C ASP A 87 -14.30 -2.07 15.13
N GLY A 88 -12.97 -2.24 14.98
CA GLY A 88 -12.35 -3.40 14.31
C GLY A 88 -12.65 -3.48 12.82
N LYS A 89 -12.91 -2.33 12.17
CA LYS A 89 -13.25 -2.25 10.73
C LYS A 89 -12.04 -2.08 9.83
N LEU A 90 -10.86 -1.75 10.40
CA LEU A 90 -9.62 -1.57 9.63
C LEU A 90 -8.76 -2.85 9.68
N ALA A 91 -8.17 -3.19 8.54
CA ALA A 91 -7.21 -4.27 8.41
C ALA A 91 -5.76 -3.81 8.65
N ALA A 92 -5.48 -2.52 8.41
CA ALA A 92 -4.18 -1.88 8.63
C ALA A 92 -4.37 -0.36 8.79
N ILE A 93 -3.35 0.32 9.33
CA ILE A 93 -3.28 1.79 9.38
C ILE A 93 -2.38 2.28 8.24
N GLY A 94 -2.86 3.24 7.48
CA GLY A 94 -2.16 3.83 6.33
C GLY A 94 -3.14 4.31 5.23
N GLU A 95 -2.67 4.92 4.20
CA GLU A 95 -1.30 5.23 3.88
C GLU A 95 -0.79 6.34 4.80
N VAL A 96 0.41 6.14 5.35
CA VAL A 96 1.12 7.14 6.17
C VAL A 96 2.58 7.14 5.78
N GLY A 97 3.36 8.13 6.19
CA GLY A 97 4.78 8.06 5.89
C GLY A 97 5.48 9.38 5.68
N LEU A 98 6.56 9.33 4.89
CA LEU A 98 7.45 10.46 4.62
C LEU A 98 7.75 10.57 3.12
N ASP A 99 7.65 11.78 2.56
CA ASP A 99 8.08 12.09 1.20
C ASP A 99 8.84 13.43 1.16
N TYR A 100 10.17 13.33 1.15
CA TYR A 100 11.04 14.51 1.15
C TYR A 100 11.31 15.05 -0.26
N LEU A 101 10.83 14.39 -1.29
CA LEU A 101 10.78 14.97 -2.63
C LEU A 101 9.56 15.90 -2.80
N PHE A 102 8.53 15.71 -1.98
CA PHE A 102 7.37 16.58 -1.87
C PHE A 102 7.60 17.67 -0.81
N ALA A 103 7.95 17.28 0.43
CA ALA A 103 8.27 18.19 1.53
C ALA A 103 9.71 18.67 1.42
N VAL A 104 9.90 19.82 0.79
CA VAL A 104 11.24 20.40 0.54
C VAL A 104 11.76 21.19 1.74
N GLN A 105 10.85 21.78 2.55
CA GLN A 105 11.22 22.59 3.71
C GLN A 105 11.31 21.72 4.97
N ALA A 106 12.25 22.04 5.85
CA ALA A 106 12.42 21.29 7.10
C ALA A 106 11.16 21.29 7.98
N SER A 107 10.39 22.38 7.99
CA SER A 107 9.12 22.45 8.73
C SER A 107 8.06 21.50 8.19
N GLU A 108 8.03 21.28 6.88
CA GLU A 108 7.12 20.33 6.23
C GLU A 108 7.51 18.88 6.56
N GLN A 109 8.82 18.60 6.57
CA GLN A 109 9.36 17.30 6.95
C GLN A 109 9.07 16.97 8.43
N GLU A 110 9.25 17.94 9.33
CA GLU A 110 8.87 17.76 10.76
C GLU A 110 7.37 17.47 10.89
N ARG A 111 6.53 18.17 10.16
CA ARG A 111 5.09 17.92 10.17
C ARG A 111 4.73 16.51 9.68
N GLN A 112 5.37 16.01 8.61
CA GLN A 112 5.19 14.62 8.17
C GLN A 112 5.60 13.62 9.26
N LYS A 113 6.70 13.86 9.98
CA LYS A 113 7.14 13.01 11.10
C LYS A 113 6.15 13.02 12.27
N GLU A 114 5.60 14.18 12.62
CA GLU A 114 4.55 14.29 13.64
C GLU A 114 3.31 13.47 13.27
N VAL A 115 2.82 13.64 12.05
CA VAL A 115 1.66 12.90 11.52
C VAL A 115 1.94 11.41 11.51
N LEU A 116 3.09 10.98 10.98
CA LEU A 116 3.50 9.58 11.00
C LEU A 116 3.48 9.01 12.44
N CYS A 117 4.13 9.67 13.39
CA CYS A 117 4.17 9.21 14.79
C CYS A 117 2.76 9.08 15.40
N ARG A 118 1.84 9.97 15.07
CA ARG A 118 0.45 9.90 15.52
C ARG A 118 -0.25 8.61 15.04
N TYR A 119 -0.06 8.23 13.76
CA TYR A 119 -0.62 7.01 13.20
C TYR A 119 0.10 5.74 13.67
N LEU A 120 1.41 5.81 13.95
CA LEU A 120 2.13 4.71 14.59
C LEU A 120 1.54 4.39 15.97
N GLN A 121 1.18 5.41 16.76
CA GLN A 121 0.52 5.22 18.06
C GLN A 121 -0.87 4.57 17.89
N LEU A 122 -1.65 4.98 16.88
CA LEU A 122 -2.94 4.37 16.58
C LEU A 122 -2.77 2.88 16.19
N ALA A 123 -1.79 2.57 15.36
CA ALA A 123 -1.47 1.19 14.97
C ALA A 123 -1.09 0.33 16.18
N LEU A 124 -0.24 0.86 17.09
CA LEU A 124 0.14 0.17 18.33
C LEU A 124 -1.06 -0.05 19.26
N GLN A 125 -1.95 0.94 19.38
CA GLN A 125 -3.12 0.87 20.26
C GLN A 125 -4.07 -0.27 19.84
N HIS A 126 -4.22 -0.52 18.55
CA HIS A 126 -5.14 -1.51 18.01
C HIS A 126 -4.44 -2.75 17.45
N GLU A 127 -3.12 -2.86 17.63
CA GLU A 127 -2.30 -3.97 17.10
C GLU A 127 -2.51 -4.21 15.60
N LEU A 128 -2.61 -3.13 14.83
CA LEU A 128 -2.78 -3.17 13.38
C LEU A 128 -1.44 -3.03 12.66
N PRO A 129 -1.23 -3.75 11.54
CA PRO A 129 -0.07 -3.54 10.68
C PRO A 129 -0.14 -2.18 9.95
N LEU A 130 0.94 -1.81 9.28
CA LEU A 130 1.10 -0.51 8.63
C LEU A 130 1.16 -0.63 7.11
N VAL A 131 0.59 0.36 6.41
CA VAL A 131 0.85 0.69 5.00
C VAL A 131 1.62 2.00 4.95
N VAL A 132 2.87 1.96 4.48
CA VAL A 132 3.77 3.11 4.55
C VAL A 132 4.25 3.55 3.17
N HIS A 133 4.22 4.85 2.96
CA HIS A 133 4.91 5.56 1.89
C HIS A 133 6.25 6.10 2.39
N CYS A 134 7.34 5.83 1.69
CA CYS A 134 8.64 6.44 2.00
C CYS A 134 9.40 6.78 0.73
N ARG A 135 9.72 8.08 0.55
CA ARG A 135 10.45 8.56 -0.62
C ARG A 135 11.45 9.64 -0.26
N GLY A 136 12.74 9.35 -0.49
CA GLY A 136 13.83 10.27 -0.16
C GLY A 136 13.98 10.56 1.34
N ALA A 137 13.43 9.69 2.22
CA ALA A 137 13.33 9.92 3.67
C ALA A 137 13.66 8.67 4.50
N PHE A 138 14.33 7.68 3.92
CA PHE A 138 14.55 6.38 4.57
C PHE A 138 15.35 6.46 5.87
N GLU A 139 16.30 7.39 6.00
CA GLU A 139 17.07 7.57 7.23
C GLU A 139 16.16 7.94 8.41
N ASP A 140 15.35 8.97 8.25
CA ASP A 140 14.39 9.40 9.27
C ASP A 140 13.30 8.34 9.50
N PHE A 141 12.84 7.67 8.44
CA PHE A 141 11.86 6.60 8.56
C PHE A 141 12.39 5.44 9.41
N PHE A 142 13.59 4.93 9.13
CA PHE A 142 14.19 3.86 9.93
C PHE A 142 14.47 4.31 11.37
N HIS A 143 14.90 5.55 11.56
CA HIS A 143 15.09 6.09 12.90
C HIS A 143 13.78 6.08 13.71
N ILE A 144 12.69 6.59 13.15
CA ILE A 144 11.37 6.60 13.80
C ILE A 144 10.88 5.16 14.03
N LEU A 145 11.04 4.29 13.03
CA LEU A 145 10.60 2.90 13.13
C LEU A 145 11.31 2.17 14.28
N ASP A 146 12.62 2.33 14.42
CA ASP A 146 13.42 1.63 15.43
C ASP A 146 13.30 2.22 16.83
N HIS A 147 13.08 3.55 16.98
CA HIS A 147 13.11 4.22 18.27
C HIS A 147 11.71 4.59 18.81
N VAL A 148 10.69 4.61 17.96
CA VAL A 148 9.32 4.98 18.35
C VAL A 148 8.36 3.80 18.25
N TYR A 149 8.43 3.01 17.17
CA TYR A 149 7.44 1.98 16.89
C TYR A 149 7.86 0.60 17.37
N ARG A 150 9.00 0.08 16.91
CA ARG A 150 9.44 -1.30 17.17
C ARG A 150 9.92 -1.56 18.60
N VAL A 151 10.09 -0.55 19.41
CA VAL A 151 10.36 -0.68 20.85
C VAL A 151 9.15 -1.17 21.62
N ASP A 152 7.95 -1.05 21.07
CA ASP A 152 6.72 -1.58 21.64
C ASP A 152 6.46 -3.02 21.17
N GLN A 153 6.13 -3.93 22.08
CA GLN A 153 5.88 -5.34 21.77
C GLN A 153 4.62 -5.58 20.93
N ARG A 154 3.72 -4.58 20.83
CA ARG A 154 2.52 -4.60 19.99
C ARG A 154 2.80 -4.24 18.53
N ALA A 155 4.01 -3.76 18.22
CA ALA A 155 4.38 -3.38 16.87
C ALA A 155 4.32 -4.57 15.91
N LYS A 156 3.53 -4.44 14.85
CA LYS A 156 3.44 -5.41 13.78
C LYS A 156 4.25 -4.98 12.57
N PRO A 157 4.82 -5.91 11.79
CA PRO A 157 5.47 -5.57 10.54
C PRO A 157 4.51 -4.85 9.60
N GLY A 158 5.01 -3.85 8.90
CA GLY A 158 4.27 -3.12 7.89
C GLY A 158 4.60 -3.57 6.47
N MET A 159 3.95 -2.91 5.52
CA MET A 159 4.26 -2.94 4.11
C MET A 159 4.76 -1.56 3.68
N LEU A 160 5.89 -1.51 2.97
CA LEU A 160 6.26 -0.32 2.22
C LEU A 160 5.69 -0.44 0.80
N HIS A 161 4.68 0.40 0.51
CA HIS A 161 4.02 0.39 -0.78
C HIS A 161 4.85 1.11 -1.85
N CYS A 162 4.60 0.79 -3.10
CA CYS A 162 5.21 1.41 -4.29
C CYS A 162 6.73 1.59 -4.17
N PHE A 163 7.43 0.57 -3.68
CA PHE A 163 8.86 0.66 -3.40
C PHE A 163 9.67 0.97 -4.65
N THR A 164 10.45 2.04 -4.58
CA THR A 164 11.39 2.47 -5.64
C THR A 164 12.77 2.85 -5.07
N GLY A 165 13.05 2.44 -3.85
CA GLY A 165 14.32 2.68 -3.16
C GLY A 165 15.47 1.83 -3.65
N THR A 166 16.59 1.89 -2.94
CA THR A 166 17.82 1.15 -3.21
C THR A 166 17.78 -0.27 -2.66
N TYR A 167 18.80 -1.07 -3.03
CA TYR A 167 18.96 -2.41 -2.49
C TYR A 167 19.26 -2.39 -0.99
N GLU A 168 20.02 -1.42 -0.53
CA GLU A 168 20.36 -1.21 0.87
C GLU A 168 19.09 -0.91 1.69
N GLU A 169 18.25 0.00 1.22
CA GLU A 169 16.96 0.33 1.85
C GLU A 169 15.99 -0.87 1.89
N ALA A 170 15.96 -1.67 0.80
CA ALA A 170 15.19 -2.91 0.80
C ALA A 170 15.73 -3.92 1.83
N THR A 171 17.05 -4.05 1.96
CA THR A 171 17.70 -4.95 2.93
C THR A 171 17.36 -4.53 4.37
N GLU A 172 17.34 -3.22 4.65
CA GLU A 172 16.97 -2.68 5.95
C GLU A 172 15.49 -2.96 6.31
N LEU A 173 14.59 -2.88 5.33
CA LEU A 173 13.18 -3.26 5.52
C LEU A 173 13.04 -4.76 5.81
N LEU A 174 13.70 -5.60 5.02
CA LEU A 174 13.67 -7.06 5.17
C LEU A 174 14.25 -7.52 6.51
N ALA A 175 15.31 -6.86 7.00
CA ALA A 175 15.89 -7.12 8.32
C ALA A 175 14.93 -6.79 9.48
N ARG A 176 13.90 -5.98 9.22
CA ARG A 176 12.84 -5.63 10.16
C ARG A 176 11.56 -6.45 9.96
N ASP A 177 11.62 -7.53 9.16
CA ASP A 177 10.48 -8.38 8.81
C ASP A 177 9.37 -7.68 7.98
N TRP A 178 9.65 -6.53 7.38
CA TRP A 178 8.70 -5.78 6.59
C TRP A 178 8.46 -6.41 5.21
N TYR A 179 7.31 -6.10 4.63
CA TYR A 179 6.96 -6.45 3.27
C TYR A 179 7.29 -5.30 2.32
N ILE A 180 7.66 -5.67 1.09
CA ILE A 180 7.95 -4.71 0.01
C ILE A 180 6.93 -4.94 -1.10
N SER A 181 6.16 -3.90 -1.42
CA SER A 181 5.16 -3.96 -2.48
C SER A 181 5.65 -3.28 -3.75
N ILE A 182 5.42 -3.94 -4.88
CA ILE A 182 5.90 -3.53 -6.20
C ILE A 182 4.71 -3.21 -7.08
N SER A 183 4.70 -1.96 -7.59
CA SER A 183 3.67 -1.40 -8.47
C SER A 183 3.98 -1.58 -9.95
N GLY A 184 3.10 -1.06 -10.80
CA GLY A 184 3.25 -1.04 -12.26
C GLY A 184 4.54 -0.43 -12.80
N ILE A 185 5.26 0.34 -11.98
CA ILE A 185 6.58 0.95 -12.33
C ILE A 185 7.57 -0.12 -12.80
N VAL A 186 7.54 -1.33 -12.25
CA VAL A 186 8.45 -2.43 -12.63
C VAL A 186 8.36 -2.80 -14.12
N THR A 187 7.24 -2.47 -14.77
CA THR A 187 7.04 -2.72 -16.21
C THR A 187 7.67 -1.66 -17.12
N PHE A 188 8.15 -0.54 -16.56
CA PHE A 188 8.67 0.57 -17.36
C PHE A 188 10.07 0.26 -17.89
N LYS A 189 10.37 0.70 -19.12
CA LYS A 189 11.66 0.44 -19.78
C LYS A 189 12.86 1.03 -19.01
N ASN A 190 12.66 2.14 -18.32
CA ASN A 190 13.68 2.83 -17.52
C ASN A 190 13.75 2.37 -16.05
N ALA A 191 13.00 1.33 -15.67
CA ALA A 191 12.97 0.82 -14.29
C ALA A 191 13.98 -0.33 -14.04
N LYS A 192 15.13 -0.34 -14.75
CA LYS A 192 16.10 -1.44 -14.68
C LYS A 192 16.60 -1.70 -13.26
N SER A 193 16.91 -0.65 -12.50
CA SER A 193 17.38 -0.78 -11.11
C SER A 193 16.32 -1.46 -10.22
N LEU A 194 15.04 -1.10 -10.38
CA LEU A 194 13.94 -1.75 -9.68
C LEU A 194 13.77 -3.22 -10.09
N GLN A 195 13.93 -3.53 -11.38
CA GLN A 195 13.87 -4.91 -11.89
C GLN A 195 14.97 -5.78 -11.29
N ASP A 196 16.21 -5.27 -11.24
CA ASP A 196 17.37 -5.96 -10.65
C ASP A 196 17.20 -6.15 -9.13
N LEU A 197 16.52 -5.22 -8.47
CA LEU A 197 16.17 -5.32 -7.06
C LEU A 197 15.09 -6.38 -6.82
N VAL A 198 14.01 -6.35 -7.61
CA VAL A 198 12.90 -7.31 -7.50
C VAL A 198 13.38 -8.75 -7.63
N GLU A 199 14.37 -9.04 -8.48
CA GLU A 199 15.00 -10.36 -8.59
C GLU A 199 15.48 -10.88 -7.23
N LYS A 200 16.00 -9.97 -6.37
CA LYS A 200 16.65 -10.28 -5.08
C LYS A 200 15.69 -10.29 -3.87
N ILE A 201 14.53 -9.64 -3.97
CA ILE A 201 13.55 -9.63 -2.86
C ILE A 201 13.09 -11.07 -2.60
N PRO A 202 13.13 -11.59 -1.35
CA PRO A 202 12.58 -12.90 -1.01
C PRO A 202 11.09 -12.99 -1.37
N LEU A 203 10.69 -14.10 -1.97
CA LEU A 203 9.31 -14.28 -2.43
C LEU A 203 8.29 -14.17 -1.30
N GLU A 204 8.67 -14.61 -0.10
CA GLU A 204 7.85 -14.56 1.13
C GLU A 204 7.69 -13.15 1.74
N ARG A 205 8.37 -12.15 1.19
CA ARG A 205 8.28 -10.73 1.60
C ARG A 205 7.81 -9.80 0.49
N LEU A 206 7.47 -10.38 -0.66
CA LEU A 206 7.05 -9.63 -1.83
C LEU A 206 5.53 -9.48 -1.87
N LEU A 207 5.06 -8.25 -2.06
CA LEU A 207 3.68 -7.92 -2.39
C LEU A 207 3.62 -7.30 -3.79
N VAL A 208 2.44 -7.32 -4.39
CA VAL A 208 2.20 -6.72 -5.71
C VAL A 208 0.92 -5.91 -5.66
N GLU A 209 0.96 -4.73 -6.25
CA GLU A 209 -0.11 -3.76 -6.21
C GLU A 209 -0.32 -3.06 -7.54
N THR A 210 -1.46 -2.39 -7.67
CA THR A 210 -1.68 -1.46 -8.78
C THR A 210 -1.34 -0.02 -8.44
N ASP A 211 -1.60 0.40 -7.21
CA ASP A 211 -1.65 1.81 -6.81
C ASP A 211 -2.65 2.62 -7.65
N ALA A 212 -3.71 1.96 -8.12
CA ALA A 212 -4.71 2.60 -8.96
C ALA A 212 -5.52 3.65 -8.17
N PRO A 213 -5.80 4.82 -8.79
CA PRO A 213 -5.83 5.14 -10.23
C PRO A 213 -4.48 5.50 -10.86
N TYR A 214 -3.38 5.45 -10.11
CA TYR A 214 -2.05 5.88 -10.53
C TYR A 214 -1.25 4.75 -11.21
N LEU A 215 -0.09 5.09 -11.75
CA LEU A 215 1.00 4.19 -12.13
C LEU A 215 0.62 3.05 -13.08
N ALA A 216 -0.30 3.28 -14.04
CA ALA A 216 -0.70 2.26 -15.01
C ALA A 216 0.51 1.57 -15.65
N PRO A 217 0.56 0.21 -15.63
CA PRO A 217 1.67 -0.55 -16.18
C PRO A 217 1.75 -0.45 -17.70
N THR A 218 2.91 -0.79 -18.29
CA THR A 218 3.01 -1.00 -19.72
C THR A 218 2.16 -2.22 -20.12
N PRO A 219 1.33 -2.16 -21.20
CA PRO A 219 1.29 -1.13 -22.24
C PRO A 219 0.31 0.03 -21.98
N LEU A 220 -0.30 0.12 -20.81
CA LEU A 220 -1.39 1.07 -20.51
C LEU A 220 -0.90 2.41 -19.95
N ARG A 221 0.39 2.66 -19.97
CA ARG A 221 1.02 3.86 -19.41
C ARG A 221 0.36 5.15 -19.92
N GLY A 222 0.07 6.09 -18.97
CA GLY A 222 -0.60 7.35 -19.28
C GLY A 222 -2.14 7.28 -19.29
N LYS A 223 -2.72 6.10 -19.03
CA LYS A 223 -4.16 5.94 -18.80
C LYS A 223 -4.44 5.86 -17.29
N ARG A 224 -5.69 6.06 -16.87
CA ARG A 224 -6.14 5.73 -15.52
C ARG A 224 -5.88 4.24 -15.27
N ASN A 225 -5.21 3.93 -14.16
CA ASN A 225 -4.99 2.55 -13.73
C ASN A 225 -6.25 2.00 -13.06
N GLU A 226 -6.35 0.67 -12.98
CA GLU A 226 -7.41 -0.06 -12.29
C GLU A 226 -6.93 -1.45 -11.86
N PRO A 227 -7.59 -2.12 -10.90
CA PRO A 227 -7.16 -3.44 -10.40
C PRO A 227 -6.99 -4.50 -11.47
N ALA A 228 -7.78 -4.45 -12.54
CA ALA A 228 -7.65 -5.38 -13.67
C ALA A 228 -6.25 -5.37 -14.31
N ASN A 229 -5.54 -4.26 -14.21
CA ASN A 229 -4.22 -4.09 -14.82
C ASN A 229 -3.08 -4.75 -14.03
N ILE A 230 -3.33 -5.24 -12.81
CA ILE A 230 -2.32 -5.94 -11.98
C ILE A 230 -1.70 -7.14 -12.70
N VAL A 231 -2.41 -7.75 -13.64
CA VAL A 231 -1.94 -8.89 -14.42
C VAL A 231 -0.64 -8.58 -15.19
N HIS A 232 -0.45 -7.33 -15.62
CA HIS A 232 0.78 -6.91 -16.30
C HIS A 232 1.97 -6.81 -15.34
N THR A 233 1.74 -6.30 -14.12
CA THR A 233 2.74 -6.22 -13.08
C THR A 233 3.14 -7.62 -12.62
N LEU A 234 2.17 -8.49 -12.35
CA LEU A 234 2.40 -9.90 -11.98
C LEU A 234 3.19 -10.63 -13.06
N ALA A 235 2.81 -10.49 -14.33
CA ALA A 235 3.52 -11.14 -15.44
C ALA A 235 4.99 -10.69 -15.51
N ARG A 236 5.25 -9.39 -15.34
CA ARG A 236 6.61 -8.85 -15.36
C ARG A 236 7.46 -9.32 -14.19
N ILE A 237 6.90 -9.34 -12.98
CA ILE A 237 7.61 -9.81 -11.79
C ILE A 237 7.92 -11.32 -11.89
N ALA A 238 6.96 -12.12 -12.34
CA ALA A 238 7.14 -13.55 -12.55
C ALA A 238 8.27 -13.84 -13.56
N GLU A 239 8.32 -13.07 -14.68
CA GLU A 239 9.41 -13.13 -15.67
C GLU A 239 10.78 -12.81 -15.03
N ILE A 240 10.88 -11.73 -14.24
CA ILE A 240 12.11 -11.31 -13.56
C ILE A 240 12.60 -12.39 -12.58
N LYS A 241 11.68 -13.00 -11.84
CA LYS A 241 12.01 -14.04 -10.85
C LYS A 241 12.21 -15.44 -11.46
N GLY A 242 11.90 -15.64 -12.74
CA GLY A 242 11.99 -16.95 -13.38
C GLY A 242 11.01 -17.97 -12.81
N ILE A 243 9.85 -17.54 -12.32
CA ILE A 243 8.79 -18.38 -11.75
C ILE A 243 7.50 -18.24 -12.56
N SER A 244 6.55 -19.14 -12.34
CA SER A 244 5.23 -19.01 -12.96
C SER A 244 4.42 -17.86 -12.32
N VAL A 245 3.52 -17.24 -13.11
CA VAL A 245 2.58 -16.24 -12.58
C VAL A 245 1.73 -16.84 -11.46
N TYR A 246 1.41 -18.12 -11.53
CA TYR A 246 0.64 -18.83 -10.51
C TYR A 246 1.37 -18.93 -9.17
N GLU A 247 2.66 -19.26 -9.20
CA GLU A 247 3.50 -19.33 -8.00
C GLU A 247 3.62 -17.94 -7.35
N LEU A 248 3.78 -16.90 -8.16
CA LEU A 248 3.81 -15.52 -7.67
C LEU A 248 2.47 -15.12 -7.02
N GLN A 249 1.34 -15.42 -7.68
CA GLN A 249 -0.01 -15.11 -7.15
C GLN A 249 -0.27 -15.80 -5.81
N ASP A 250 0.09 -17.07 -5.68
CA ASP A 250 -0.06 -17.84 -4.45
C ASP A 250 0.80 -17.28 -3.32
N ALA A 251 2.06 -16.94 -3.62
CA ALA A 251 2.95 -16.31 -2.67
C ALA A 251 2.42 -14.94 -2.21
N VAL A 252 2.03 -14.06 -3.13
CA VAL A 252 1.48 -12.73 -2.80
C VAL A 252 0.20 -12.87 -1.95
N SER A 253 -0.72 -13.75 -2.33
CA SER A 253 -1.93 -14.03 -1.57
C SER A 253 -1.63 -14.48 -0.14
N THR A 254 -0.67 -15.39 0.02
CA THR A 254 -0.20 -15.88 1.33
C THR A 254 0.44 -14.76 2.14
N ASN A 255 1.27 -13.93 1.50
CA ASN A 255 1.96 -12.82 2.16
C ASN A 255 0.98 -11.76 2.66
N VAL A 256 -0.02 -11.37 1.86
CA VAL A 256 -1.07 -10.43 2.31
C VAL A 256 -1.81 -10.99 3.53
N GLN A 257 -2.17 -12.27 3.52
CA GLN A 257 -2.83 -12.88 4.68
C GLN A 257 -1.96 -12.94 5.92
N ARG A 258 -0.64 -13.13 5.77
CA ARG A 258 0.31 -13.12 6.90
C ARG A 258 0.53 -11.72 7.44
N TRP A 259 0.64 -10.75 6.53
CA TRP A 259 0.85 -9.36 6.89
C TRP A 259 -0.34 -8.76 7.64
N LEU A 260 -1.58 -9.06 7.22
CA LEU A 260 -2.81 -8.52 7.82
C LEU A 260 -3.30 -9.27 9.08
N ARG A 261 -2.54 -10.26 9.57
CA ARG A 261 -2.81 -10.96 10.84
C ARG A 261 -2.15 -10.23 12.01
#